data_0625922081ef8d419b3133972ea78f4e
#
_entry.id   0625922081ef8d419b3133972ea78f4e
#
_cell.length_a   1.000
_cell.length_b   1.000
_cell.length_c   1.000
_cell.angle_alpha   90.00
_cell.angle_beta   90.00
_cell.angle_gamma   90.00
#
_symmetry.space_group_name_H-M   'P 1'
#
loop_
_entity.id
_entity.type
_entity.pdbx_description
1 polymer ?
#
loop_
_entity_poly.entity_id
_entity_poly.type
_entity_poly.pdbx_seq_one_letter_code
_entity_poly.pdbx_strand_id
1 'polypeptide(L)'
;GHAEKSILNKMNIKHRRNWHINSWVDLCKIMMDEIIVVNGALNFGLKSVARAMYNHDMISTCWNNEMNGLQAMETMIDCEEIARKQNKRFQDLKHVKDVMKYNEVDCKVMWEIISYFREKI
;
A
#
# COMPACT_ATOMS: atom_id res chain seq x y z
N GLY A 1 -6.10 -1.38 7.70
CA GLY A 1 -6.96 -2.29 8.32
C GLY A 1 -6.46 -3.23 9.38
N HIS A 2 -7.09 -4.38 9.41
CA HIS A 2 -6.80 -5.40 10.42
C HIS A 2 -5.41 -6.01 10.30
N ALA A 3 -4.89 -6.15 9.09
CA ALA A 3 -3.58 -6.76 8.85
C ALA A 3 -2.46 -5.96 9.52
N GLU A 4 -2.46 -4.66 9.36
CA GLU A 4 -1.44 -3.77 9.90
C GLU A 4 -1.47 -3.74 11.43
N LYS A 5 -2.66 -3.70 12.03
CA LYS A 5 -2.82 -3.78 13.49
C LYS A 5 -2.32 -5.11 14.04
N SER A 6 -2.66 -6.21 13.38
CA SER A 6 -2.21 -7.55 13.76
C SER A 6 -0.69 -7.68 13.68
N ILE A 7 -0.09 -7.16 12.60
CA ILE A 7 1.36 -7.16 12.41
C ILE A 7 2.05 -6.34 13.51
N LEU A 8 1.54 -5.14 13.81
CA LEU A 8 2.09 -4.30 14.88
C LEU A 8 2.08 -5.02 16.23
N ASN A 9 0.97 -5.69 16.57
CA ASN A 9 0.86 -6.47 17.81
C ASN A 9 1.88 -7.61 17.85
N LYS A 10 2.03 -8.36 16.76
CA LYS A 10 3.01 -9.45 16.65
C LYS A 10 4.43 -8.93 16.79
N MET A 11 4.74 -7.80 16.18
CA MET A 11 6.06 -7.17 16.27
C MET A 11 6.35 -6.69 17.69
N ASN A 12 5.36 -6.11 18.38
CA ASN A 12 5.50 -5.71 19.78
C ASN A 12 5.83 -6.90 20.69
N ILE A 13 5.13 -8.01 20.50
CA ILE A 13 5.38 -9.25 21.28
C ILE A 13 6.76 -9.79 20.96
N LYS A 14 7.11 -9.94 19.68
CA LYS A 14 8.39 -10.49 19.23
C LYS A 14 9.59 -9.70 19.73
N HIS A 15 9.52 -8.38 19.71
CA HIS A 15 10.62 -7.49 20.04
C HIS A 15 10.51 -6.89 21.45
N ARG A 16 9.55 -7.32 22.25
CA ARG A 16 9.28 -6.80 23.60
C ARG A 16 9.18 -5.28 23.61
N ARG A 17 8.45 -4.71 22.67
CA ARG A 17 8.22 -3.28 22.51
C ARG A 17 6.77 -2.92 22.81
N ASN A 18 6.54 -1.64 22.98
CA ASN A 18 5.19 -1.09 23.16
C ASN A 18 4.96 0.03 22.14
N TRP A 19 5.23 -0.27 20.88
CA TRP A 19 4.95 0.66 19.79
C TRP A 19 3.44 0.77 19.58
N HIS A 20 2.98 1.99 19.41
CA HIS A 20 1.57 2.22 19.15
C HIS A 20 1.38 3.32 18.11
N ILE A 21 0.26 3.27 17.44
CA ILE A 21 -0.19 4.30 16.51
C ILE A 21 -1.45 4.92 17.12
N ASN A 22 -1.41 6.24 17.32
CA ASN A 22 -2.47 6.96 18.03
C ASN A 22 -3.82 6.92 17.30
N SER A 23 -3.79 6.87 15.98
CA SER A 23 -5.04 6.84 15.22
C SER A 23 -4.90 5.92 13.99
N TRP A 24 -5.87 5.06 13.84
CA TRP A 24 -6.02 4.18 12.69
C TRP A 24 -7.21 4.63 11.87
N VAL A 25 -6.98 4.83 10.58
CA VAL A 25 -8.03 5.18 9.62
C VAL A 25 -8.02 4.15 8.49
N ASP A 26 -9.16 3.55 8.24
CA ASP A 26 -9.36 2.62 7.14
C ASP A 26 -10.15 3.33 6.05
N LEU A 27 -9.47 3.71 4.98
CA LEU A 27 -10.07 4.46 3.87
C LEU A 27 -11.18 3.66 3.18
N CYS A 28 -10.99 2.36 2.99
CA CYS A 28 -12.00 1.50 2.38
C CYS A 28 -13.30 1.50 3.21
N LYS A 29 -13.15 1.37 4.53
CA LYS A 29 -14.29 1.41 5.44
C LYS A 29 -15.01 2.75 5.40
N ILE A 30 -14.29 3.86 5.39
CA ILE A 30 -14.88 5.20 5.27
C ILE A 30 -15.69 5.31 3.98
N MET A 31 -15.13 4.91 2.86
CA MET A 31 -15.83 4.98 1.58
C MET A 31 -17.11 4.14 1.56
N MET A 32 -17.08 2.97 2.18
CA MET A 32 -18.27 2.11 2.31
C MET A 32 -19.32 2.70 3.24
N ASP A 33 -18.91 3.18 4.40
CA ASP A 33 -19.83 3.71 5.43
C ASP A 33 -20.48 5.03 4.97
N GLU A 34 -19.72 5.90 4.31
CA GLU A 34 -20.21 7.19 3.79
C GLU A 34 -20.79 7.07 2.37
N ILE A 35 -20.81 5.88 1.81
CA ILE A 35 -21.31 5.60 0.46
C ILE A 35 -20.66 6.51 -0.59
N ILE A 36 -19.34 6.64 -0.51
CA ILE A 36 -18.55 7.40 -1.49
C ILE A 36 -18.24 6.51 -2.66
N VAL A 37 -18.84 6.80 -3.81
CA VAL A 37 -18.68 6.02 -5.04
C VAL A 37 -17.96 6.85 -6.09
N VAL A 38 -16.91 6.27 -6.68
CA VAL A 38 -16.20 6.87 -7.81
C VAL A 38 -16.63 6.17 -9.09
N ASN A 39 -17.09 6.95 -10.06
CA ASN A 39 -17.54 6.42 -11.35
C ASN A 39 -16.40 5.65 -12.04
N GLY A 40 -16.67 4.41 -12.42
CA GLY A 40 -15.69 3.52 -13.04
C GLY A 40 -14.95 2.61 -12.05
N ALA A 41 -15.09 2.81 -10.75
CA ALA A 41 -14.59 1.88 -9.74
C ALA A 41 -15.56 0.71 -9.57
N LEU A 42 -15.04 -0.52 -9.71
CA LEU A 42 -15.86 -1.73 -9.61
C LEU A 42 -16.07 -2.19 -8.16
N ASN A 43 -15.25 -1.70 -7.25
CA ASN A 43 -15.31 -2.02 -5.81
C ASN A 43 -14.61 -0.91 -5.02
N PHE A 44 -14.58 -1.04 -3.68
CA PHE A 44 -13.93 -0.08 -2.78
C PHE A 44 -12.44 -0.37 -2.51
N GLY A 45 -11.84 -1.32 -3.24
CA GLY A 45 -10.41 -1.60 -3.14
C GLY A 45 -9.56 -0.43 -3.63
N LEU A 46 -8.39 -0.25 -3.02
CA LEU A 46 -7.52 0.89 -3.32
C LEU A 46 -7.19 1.02 -4.80
N LYS A 47 -6.81 -0.06 -5.47
CA LYS A 47 -6.46 -0.02 -6.90
C LYS A 47 -7.64 0.33 -7.80
N SER A 48 -8.82 -0.20 -7.51
CA SER A 48 -10.03 0.08 -8.28
C SER A 48 -10.42 1.55 -8.17
N VAL A 49 -10.48 2.07 -6.95
CA VAL A 49 -10.80 3.47 -6.67
C VAL A 49 -9.76 4.42 -7.25
N ALA A 50 -8.49 4.14 -7.02
CA ALA A 50 -7.40 4.98 -7.49
C ALA A 50 -7.32 5.05 -9.02
N ARG A 51 -7.49 3.95 -9.72
CA ARG A 51 -7.51 3.94 -11.19
C ARG A 51 -8.67 4.75 -11.74
N ALA A 52 -9.86 4.63 -11.14
CA ALA A 52 -11.02 5.43 -11.52
C ALA A 52 -10.77 6.91 -11.29
N MET A 53 -10.24 7.29 -10.13
CA MET A 53 -9.90 8.69 -9.83
C MET A 53 -8.81 9.23 -10.74
N TYR A 54 -7.79 8.44 -11.05
CA TYR A 54 -6.74 8.82 -12.00
C TYR A 54 -7.31 9.08 -13.40
N ASN A 55 -8.21 8.23 -13.87
CA ASN A 55 -8.88 8.39 -15.17
C ASN A 55 -9.78 9.64 -15.24
N HIS A 56 -10.23 10.13 -14.10
CA HIS A 56 -11.00 11.38 -13.99
C HIS A 56 -10.15 12.60 -13.62
N ASP A 57 -8.83 12.49 -13.69
CA ASP A 57 -7.88 13.55 -13.33
C ASP A 57 -8.02 14.07 -11.89
N MET A 58 -8.56 13.24 -11.00
CA MET A 58 -8.73 13.57 -9.58
C MET A 58 -7.45 13.37 -8.79
N ILE A 59 -6.62 12.42 -9.19
CA ILE A 59 -5.28 12.17 -8.65
C ILE A 59 -4.28 12.06 -9.80
N SER A 60 -3.00 12.28 -9.50
CA SER A 60 -1.94 12.30 -10.51
C SER A 60 -1.02 11.08 -10.51
N THR A 61 -1.10 10.24 -9.49
CA THR A 61 -0.25 9.06 -9.33
C THR A 61 -1.03 7.78 -9.62
N CYS A 62 -0.41 6.87 -10.37
CA CYS A 62 -0.92 5.54 -10.64
C CYS A 62 0.23 4.54 -10.72
N TRP A 63 -0.08 3.24 -10.56
CA TRP A 63 0.93 2.19 -10.70
C TRP A 63 1.33 2.01 -12.16
N ASN A 64 2.63 1.85 -12.39
CA ASN A 64 3.20 1.56 -13.72
C ASN A 64 3.22 0.06 -14.04
N ASN A 65 3.01 -0.79 -13.05
CA ASN A 65 3.00 -2.25 -13.21
C ASN A 65 1.75 -2.86 -12.56
N GLU A 66 1.51 -4.14 -12.83
CA GLU A 66 0.38 -4.88 -12.28
C GLU A 66 0.73 -5.73 -11.06
N MET A 67 1.86 -5.44 -10.41
CA MET A 67 2.27 -6.14 -9.19
C MET A 67 1.16 -6.07 -8.15
N ASN A 68 0.90 -7.18 -7.47
CA ASN A 68 0.00 -7.25 -6.32
C ASN A 68 0.78 -7.58 -5.04
N GLY A 69 0.10 -7.53 -3.88
CA GLY A 69 0.74 -7.76 -2.60
C GLY A 69 1.38 -9.14 -2.46
N LEU A 70 0.76 -10.19 -3.02
CA LEU A 70 1.31 -11.54 -3.00
C LEU A 70 2.59 -11.63 -3.85
N GLN A 71 2.58 -11.10 -5.06
CA GLN A 71 3.75 -11.04 -5.93
C GLN A 71 4.90 -10.24 -5.30
N ALA A 72 4.59 -9.12 -4.63
CA ALA A 72 5.58 -8.35 -3.89
C ALA A 72 6.22 -9.18 -2.77
N MET A 73 5.42 -9.90 -1.99
CA MET A 73 5.92 -10.77 -0.92
C MET A 73 6.80 -11.90 -1.46
N GLU A 74 6.36 -12.60 -2.50
CA GLU A 74 7.13 -13.66 -3.15
C GLU A 74 8.46 -13.13 -3.69
N THR A 75 8.45 -11.98 -4.35
CA THR A 75 9.65 -11.31 -4.86
C THR A 75 10.62 -11.00 -3.73
N MET A 76 10.15 -10.49 -2.60
CA MET A 76 11.01 -10.17 -1.45
C MET A 76 11.65 -11.43 -0.85
N ILE A 77 10.92 -12.53 -0.74
CA ILE A 77 11.45 -13.81 -0.26
C ILE A 77 12.54 -14.32 -1.20
N ASP A 78 12.30 -14.32 -2.50
CA ASP A 78 13.26 -14.75 -3.50
C ASP A 78 14.52 -13.88 -3.50
N CYS A 79 14.36 -12.57 -3.37
CA CYS A 79 15.47 -11.63 -3.30
C CYS A 79 16.32 -11.82 -2.04
N GLU A 80 15.72 -12.14 -0.90
CA GLU A 80 16.46 -12.46 0.31
C GLU A 80 17.37 -13.67 0.10
N GLU A 81 16.86 -14.73 -0.53
CA GLU A 81 17.62 -15.92 -0.84
C GLU A 81 18.76 -15.62 -1.83
N ILE A 82 18.50 -14.87 -2.89
CA ILE A 82 19.51 -14.45 -3.88
C ILE A 82 20.61 -13.62 -3.20
N ALA A 83 20.25 -12.64 -2.37
CA ALA A 83 21.19 -11.80 -1.67
C ALA A 83 22.13 -12.63 -0.77
N ARG A 84 21.58 -13.62 -0.08
CA ARG A 84 22.35 -14.52 0.80
C ARG A 84 23.30 -15.40 -0.02
N LYS A 85 22.84 -16.00 -1.12
CA LYS A 85 23.64 -16.89 -1.96
C LYS A 85 24.75 -16.17 -2.71
N GLN A 86 24.50 -14.95 -3.17
CA GLN A 86 25.44 -14.15 -3.98
C GLN A 86 26.26 -13.16 -3.14
N ASN A 87 26.09 -13.14 -1.82
CA ASN A 87 26.72 -12.18 -0.91
C ASN A 87 26.56 -10.73 -1.37
N LYS A 88 25.35 -10.37 -1.80
CA LYS A 88 24.97 -9.02 -2.23
C LYS A 88 24.13 -8.35 -1.15
N ARG A 89 24.13 -7.01 -1.14
CA ARG A 89 23.22 -6.25 -0.29
C ARG A 89 21.80 -6.38 -0.84
N PHE A 90 20.87 -6.76 0.03
CA PHE A 90 19.47 -6.96 -0.31
C PHE A 90 18.85 -5.74 -1.02
N GLN A 91 19.08 -4.54 -0.49
CA GLN A 91 18.53 -3.30 -1.03
C GLN A 91 19.09 -2.88 -2.39
N ASP A 92 20.19 -3.50 -2.84
CA ASP A 92 20.80 -3.19 -4.13
C ASP A 92 20.23 -4.04 -5.28
N LEU A 93 19.42 -5.05 -4.97
CA LEU A 93 18.76 -5.87 -5.96
C LEU A 93 17.65 -5.09 -6.68
N LYS A 94 17.59 -5.21 -8.01
CA LYS A 94 16.61 -4.50 -8.84
C LYS A 94 15.18 -4.79 -8.42
N HIS A 95 14.84 -6.05 -8.18
CA HIS A 95 13.48 -6.45 -7.82
C HIS A 95 13.05 -5.94 -6.43
N VAL A 96 14.00 -5.77 -5.51
CA VAL A 96 13.74 -5.11 -4.22
C VAL A 96 13.37 -3.64 -4.44
N LYS A 97 14.09 -2.94 -5.30
CA LYS A 97 13.78 -1.55 -5.67
C LYS A 97 12.41 -1.43 -6.34
N ASP A 98 12.02 -2.39 -7.17
CA ASP A 98 10.70 -2.43 -7.80
C ASP A 98 9.58 -2.57 -6.75
N VAL A 99 9.77 -3.43 -5.75
CA VAL A 99 8.81 -3.57 -4.62
C VAL A 99 8.76 -2.31 -3.76
N MET A 100 9.90 -1.69 -3.48
CA MET A 100 9.95 -0.41 -2.75
C MET A 100 9.17 0.67 -3.50
N LYS A 101 9.34 0.75 -4.82
CA LYS A 101 8.59 1.69 -5.66
C LYS A 101 7.09 1.39 -5.65
N TYR A 102 6.71 0.14 -5.70
CA TYR A 102 5.32 -0.29 -5.59
C TYR A 102 4.68 0.19 -4.27
N ASN A 103 5.37 -0.03 -3.16
CA ASN A 103 4.90 0.43 -1.84
C ASN A 103 4.84 1.95 -1.72
N GLU A 104 5.81 2.65 -2.29
CA GLU A 104 5.80 4.12 -2.36
C GLU A 104 4.56 4.63 -3.08
N VAL A 105 4.22 4.03 -4.22
CA VAL A 105 3.03 4.39 -5.00
C VAL A 105 1.75 4.10 -4.20
N ASP A 106 1.66 2.97 -3.52
CA ASP A 106 0.52 2.65 -2.66
C ASP A 106 0.27 3.76 -1.62
N CYS A 107 1.32 4.18 -0.94
CA CYS A 107 1.22 5.23 0.09
C CYS A 107 0.86 6.59 -0.52
N LYS A 108 1.50 6.95 -1.63
CA LYS A 108 1.28 8.22 -2.30
C LYS A 108 -0.14 8.34 -2.86
N VAL A 109 -0.64 7.29 -3.48
CA VAL A 109 -2.01 7.23 -3.98
C VAL A 109 -3.03 7.41 -2.86
N MET A 110 -2.85 6.73 -1.73
CA MET A 110 -3.72 6.89 -0.57
C MET A 110 -3.73 8.34 -0.06
N TRP A 111 -2.55 8.95 0.02
CA TRP A 111 -2.43 10.35 0.43
C TRP A 111 -3.15 11.30 -0.54
N GLU A 112 -3.01 11.09 -1.85
CA GLU A 112 -3.68 11.91 -2.86
C GLU A 112 -5.20 11.76 -2.80
N ILE A 113 -5.71 10.55 -2.59
CA ILE A 113 -7.16 10.30 -2.43
C ILE A 113 -7.70 11.05 -1.21
N ILE A 114 -7.04 10.93 -0.08
CA ILE A 114 -7.46 11.61 1.16
C ILE A 114 -7.40 13.13 0.98
N SER A 115 -6.34 13.64 0.35
CA SER A 115 -6.18 15.07 0.08
C SER A 115 -7.29 15.59 -0.84
N TYR A 116 -7.61 14.85 -1.89
CA TYR A 116 -8.72 15.20 -2.79
C TYR A 116 -10.04 15.33 -2.03
N PHE A 117 -10.38 14.35 -1.22
CA PHE A 117 -11.64 14.40 -0.46
C PHE A 117 -11.67 15.54 0.56
N ARG A 118 -10.54 15.84 1.21
CA ARG A 118 -10.46 16.98 2.14
C ARG A 118 -10.66 18.32 1.46
N GLU A 119 -10.21 18.46 0.21
CA GLU A 119 -10.36 19.70 -0.56
C GLU A 119 -11.76 19.86 -1.15
N LYS A 120 -12.42 18.76 -1.53
CA LYS A 120 -13.67 18.79 -2.29
C LYS A 120 -14.93 18.56 -1.44
N ILE A 121 -14.75 18.09 -0.25
CA ILE A 121 -15.81 17.89 0.74
C ILE A 121 -15.61 18.84 1.90
#